data_167fbabb341963186935fe0792b8939a
#
_entry.id   167fbabb341963186935fe0792b8939a
#
_cell.length_a   1.000
_cell.length_b   1.000
_cell.length_c   1.000
_cell.angle_alpha   90.00
_cell.angle_beta   90.00
_cell.angle_gamma   90.00
#
_symmetry.space_group_name_H-M   'P 1'
#
loop_
_entity.id
_entity.type
_entity.pdbx_description
1 polymer ?
#
loop_
_entity_poly.entity_id
_entity_poly.type
_entity_poly.pdbx_seq_one_letter_code
_entity_poly.pdbx_strand_id
1 'polypeptide(L)'
;MTMNTPHVAYLSLQAVVDGQDTWAAVTEVIAGWEALGWTVDRYFPDYPPGGPPSGLARLAEMWRVQKRLAKRLSEYDAVYIRAHQMALVTARRASAVGVPVVQECNGPYEDLLIAYPQLRLGRPIFDAMQRWQYRHASAIISVAEGLTAWLKREAGHDRVTTNGNGANTVVFSPDAPRRPGLPDRFAVFFGQFPAWQGISSLLQAVRLDAWPDGLPLVLVGDGALRPEVESAAAEMPGRVIWLGRLPYEEVAQVAAHAVVSFVPMMAPERETMFSPLKLYESMACGVPVIASDVVGITEVVRDARCGILFPAGDARAIAQATATILADSADAAEMGRRGRIAAVEHYSWRARAEQRAHIIEDAIRLSHRGVPPTVSAERTPSSHVPTTYDKNTQPHDAEDQ
;
A
#
# COMPACT_ATOMS: atom_id res chain seq x y z
N MET A 1 -36.11 9.28 -7.27
CA MET A 1 -35.12 10.12 -7.99
C MET A 1 -33.99 9.19 -8.38
N THR A 2 -33.88 8.83 -9.63
CA THR A 2 -32.71 8.14 -10.18
C THR A 2 -31.54 9.10 -10.00
N MET A 3 -30.62 8.81 -9.06
CA MET A 3 -29.38 9.58 -8.97
C MET A 3 -28.64 9.38 -10.28
N ASN A 4 -28.32 10.48 -10.96
CA ASN A 4 -27.37 10.43 -12.07
C ASN A 4 -26.09 9.77 -11.55
N THR A 5 -25.51 8.90 -12.36
CA THR A 5 -24.22 8.30 -12.03
C THR A 5 -23.17 9.41 -11.82
N PRO A 6 -22.39 9.36 -10.72
CA PRO A 6 -21.47 10.43 -10.37
C PRO A 6 -20.40 10.68 -11.46
N HIS A 7 -20.08 11.95 -11.67
CA HIS A 7 -18.94 12.41 -12.46
C HIS A 7 -17.86 12.92 -11.54
N VAL A 8 -16.73 12.22 -11.45
CA VAL A 8 -15.67 12.47 -10.47
C VAL A 8 -14.35 12.84 -11.15
N ALA A 9 -13.70 13.88 -10.64
CA ALA A 9 -12.31 14.17 -11.01
C ALA A 9 -11.34 13.42 -10.07
N TYR A 10 -10.50 12.56 -10.63
CA TYR A 10 -9.43 11.87 -9.89
C TYR A 10 -8.11 12.61 -10.07
N LEU A 11 -7.59 13.22 -9.02
CA LEU A 11 -6.29 13.91 -9.00
C LEU A 11 -5.24 13.09 -8.29
N SER A 12 -4.19 12.70 -8.99
CA SER A 12 -2.91 12.24 -8.42
C SER A 12 -1.78 13.12 -8.91
N LEU A 13 -1.03 13.74 -7.99
CA LEU A 13 0.20 14.47 -8.32
C LEU A 13 1.46 13.61 -8.21
N GLN A 14 1.30 12.36 -7.78
CA GLN A 14 2.34 11.34 -7.85
C GLN A 14 2.41 10.76 -9.26
N ALA A 15 3.59 10.26 -9.64
CA ALA A 15 3.73 9.52 -10.89
C ALA A 15 2.87 8.25 -10.85
N VAL A 16 2.05 8.06 -11.87
CA VAL A 16 1.28 6.83 -12.08
C VAL A 16 1.93 6.12 -13.27
N VAL A 17 2.92 5.27 -12.98
CA VAL A 17 3.75 4.61 -13.98
C VAL A 17 3.42 3.12 -13.96
N ASP A 18 3.21 2.55 -15.14
CA ASP A 18 2.92 1.12 -15.30
C ASP A 18 3.98 0.23 -14.62
N GLY A 19 3.52 -0.84 -13.98
CA GLY A 19 4.37 -1.77 -13.22
C GLY A 19 4.80 -1.28 -11.83
N GLN A 20 4.25 -0.18 -11.33
CA GLN A 20 4.44 0.29 -9.96
C GLN A 20 3.17 0.08 -9.11
N ASP A 21 3.33 -0.10 -7.81
CA ASP A 21 2.23 -0.29 -6.84
C ASP A 21 1.17 0.82 -6.93
N THR A 22 1.61 2.07 -7.15
CA THR A 22 0.72 3.23 -7.34
C THR A 22 -0.16 3.08 -8.57
N TRP A 23 0.39 2.56 -9.67
CA TRP A 23 -0.35 2.36 -10.93
C TRP A 23 -1.48 1.35 -10.73
N ALA A 24 -1.18 0.18 -10.17
CA ALA A 24 -2.17 -0.85 -9.90
C ALA A 24 -3.32 -0.31 -9.01
N ALA A 25 -2.98 0.32 -7.88
CA ALA A 25 -3.99 0.86 -6.95
C ALA A 25 -4.89 1.92 -7.60
N VAL A 26 -4.32 2.82 -8.41
CA VAL A 26 -5.07 3.91 -9.06
C VAL A 26 -5.95 3.39 -10.19
N THR A 27 -5.40 2.54 -11.06
CA THR A 27 -6.13 2.03 -12.24
C THR A 27 -7.26 1.09 -11.85
N GLU A 28 -7.04 0.22 -10.86
CA GLU A 28 -8.04 -0.72 -10.38
C GLU A 28 -9.22 -0.02 -9.68
N VAL A 29 -8.94 1.00 -8.88
CA VAL A 29 -10.00 1.80 -8.23
C VAL A 29 -10.84 2.53 -9.29
N ILE A 30 -10.19 3.17 -10.27
CA ILE A 30 -10.90 3.88 -11.34
C ILE A 30 -11.72 2.90 -12.18
N ALA A 31 -11.14 1.77 -12.59
CA ALA A 31 -11.85 0.74 -13.34
C ALA A 31 -13.06 0.19 -12.56
N GLY A 32 -12.93 0.04 -11.23
CA GLY A 32 -14.03 -0.35 -10.37
C GLY A 32 -15.18 0.66 -10.38
N TRP A 33 -14.90 1.97 -10.33
CA TRP A 33 -15.93 3.00 -10.41
C TRP A 33 -16.56 3.11 -11.81
N GLU A 34 -15.75 2.99 -12.86
CA GLU A 34 -16.25 2.93 -14.25
C GLU A 34 -17.19 1.72 -14.45
N ALA A 35 -16.88 0.57 -13.83
CA ALA A 35 -17.73 -0.62 -13.84
C ALA A 35 -19.06 -0.41 -13.08
N LEU A 36 -19.11 0.52 -12.09
CA LEU A 36 -20.34 0.96 -11.43
C LEU A 36 -21.13 1.99 -12.27
N GLY A 37 -20.65 2.33 -13.46
CA GLY A 37 -21.26 3.28 -14.38
C GLY A 37 -20.84 4.74 -14.13
N TRP A 38 -19.85 5.01 -13.28
CA TRP A 38 -19.36 6.36 -13.00
C TRP A 38 -18.54 6.90 -14.17
N THR A 39 -18.51 8.21 -14.34
CA THR A 39 -17.58 8.89 -15.23
C THR A 39 -16.41 9.40 -14.39
N VAL A 40 -15.17 9.03 -14.77
CA VAL A 40 -13.97 9.42 -14.03
C VAL A 40 -12.97 10.13 -14.94
N ASP A 41 -12.79 11.42 -14.73
CA ASP A 41 -11.76 12.20 -15.42
C ASP A 41 -10.43 12.15 -14.66
N ARG A 42 -9.39 11.71 -15.36
CA ARG A 42 -8.05 11.47 -14.79
C ARG A 42 -7.18 12.71 -14.91
N TYR A 43 -6.67 13.20 -13.79
CA TYR A 43 -5.78 14.34 -13.70
C TYR A 43 -4.42 13.91 -13.15
N PHE A 44 -3.57 13.41 -14.03
CA PHE A 44 -2.23 12.93 -13.70
C PHE A 44 -1.18 13.80 -14.39
N PRO A 45 0.03 13.98 -13.77
CA PRO A 45 1.18 14.53 -14.42
C PRO A 45 1.62 13.64 -15.59
N ASP A 46 1.93 14.26 -16.71
CA ASP A 46 2.50 13.59 -17.88
C ASP A 46 4.03 13.69 -17.79
N TYR A 47 4.64 12.61 -17.30
CA TYR A 47 6.09 12.53 -17.17
C TYR A 47 6.72 11.74 -18.33
N PRO A 48 7.93 12.13 -18.78
CA PRO A 48 8.62 11.41 -19.85
C PRO A 48 8.97 9.97 -19.46
N PRO A 49 9.26 9.08 -20.46
CA PRO A 49 9.64 7.69 -20.25
C PRO A 49 10.90 7.57 -19.42
N GLY A 50 11.32 7.88 -18.51
CA GLY A 50 12.49 7.85 -17.62
C GLY A 50 12.14 8.26 -16.20
N GLY A 51 10.86 8.55 -16.00
CA GLY A 51 10.32 8.95 -14.71
C GLY A 51 10.15 10.46 -14.54
N PRO A 52 9.70 10.90 -13.36
CA PRO A 52 9.40 12.29 -13.11
C PRO A 52 10.67 13.16 -13.19
N PRO A 53 10.63 14.30 -13.89
CA PRO A 53 11.73 15.24 -13.91
C PRO A 53 11.99 15.80 -12.51
N SER A 54 13.21 16.23 -12.24
CA SER A 54 13.57 16.86 -10.97
C SER A 54 13.12 18.34 -10.90
N GLY A 55 12.91 18.83 -9.68
CA GLY A 55 12.83 20.27 -9.39
C GLY A 55 11.67 21.01 -10.06
N LEU A 56 11.99 22.14 -10.69
CA LEU A 56 11.01 23.10 -11.21
C LEU A 56 10.11 22.53 -12.31
N ALA A 57 10.63 21.65 -13.16
CA ALA A 57 9.85 21.02 -14.23
C ALA A 57 8.72 20.13 -13.64
N ARG A 58 9.01 19.41 -12.57
CA ARG A 58 8.02 18.61 -11.85
C ARG A 58 6.92 19.50 -11.23
N LEU A 59 7.31 20.60 -10.62
CA LEU A 59 6.35 21.57 -10.05
C LEU A 59 5.49 22.22 -11.13
N ALA A 60 6.07 22.58 -12.28
CA ALA A 60 5.35 23.14 -13.40
C ALA A 60 4.29 22.18 -13.95
N GLU A 61 4.62 20.88 -14.04
CA GLU A 61 3.67 19.86 -14.50
C GLU A 61 2.53 19.64 -13.49
N MET A 62 2.84 19.55 -12.21
CA MET A 62 1.82 19.48 -11.14
C MET A 62 0.89 20.70 -11.19
N TRP A 63 1.42 21.88 -11.47
CA TRP A 63 0.64 23.10 -11.64
C TRP A 63 -0.24 23.07 -12.90
N ARG A 64 0.29 22.57 -14.02
CA ARG A 64 -0.45 22.42 -15.28
C ARG A 64 -1.68 21.53 -15.11
N VAL A 65 -1.51 20.38 -14.46
CA VAL A 65 -2.59 19.43 -14.17
C VAL A 65 -3.69 20.09 -13.35
N GLN A 66 -3.33 20.74 -12.25
CA GLN A 66 -4.29 21.43 -11.38
C GLN A 66 -5.00 22.60 -12.08
N LYS A 67 -4.30 23.30 -12.99
CA LYS A 67 -4.90 24.38 -13.79
C LYS A 67 -5.93 23.83 -14.80
N ARG A 68 -5.70 22.64 -15.38
CA ARG A 68 -6.69 21.96 -16.23
C ARG A 68 -7.95 21.60 -15.43
N LEU A 69 -7.78 20.98 -14.27
CA LEU A 69 -8.88 20.62 -13.38
C LEU A 69 -9.67 21.85 -12.91
N ALA A 70 -8.96 22.91 -12.52
CA ALA A 70 -9.60 24.14 -12.01
C ALA A 70 -10.57 24.81 -13.00
N LYS A 71 -10.41 24.60 -14.31
CA LYS A 71 -11.31 25.15 -15.32
C LYS A 71 -12.65 24.41 -15.42
N ARG A 72 -12.72 23.20 -14.88
CA ARG A 72 -13.87 22.28 -15.01
C ARG A 72 -14.45 21.86 -13.66
N LEU A 73 -14.03 22.47 -12.55
CA LEU A 73 -14.43 22.05 -11.20
C LEU A 73 -15.94 21.95 -11.01
N SER A 74 -16.70 22.88 -11.58
CA SER A 74 -18.17 22.89 -11.50
C SER A 74 -18.86 21.79 -12.30
N GLU A 75 -18.14 21.03 -13.12
CA GLU A 75 -18.68 19.91 -13.90
C GLU A 75 -18.69 18.61 -13.09
N TYR A 76 -18.01 18.57 -11.94
CA TYR A 76 -17.83 17.37 -11.12
C TYR A 76 -18.75 17.36 -9.90
N ASP A 77 -19.28 16.18 -9.58
CA ASP A 77 -20.00 15.92 -8.35
C ASP A 77 -19.05 15.80 -7.14
N ALA A 78 -17.81 15.38 -7.36
CA ALA A 78 -16.77 15.32 -6.35
C ALA A 78 -15.36 15.40 -6.97
N VAL A 79 -14.38 15.85 -6.16
CA VAL A 79 -12.95 15.74 -6.47
C VAL A 79 -12.31 14.74 -5.53
N TYR A 80 -11.78 13.66 -6.09
CA TYR A 80 -11.00 12.67 -5.36
C TYR A 80 -9.51 12.98 -5.49
N ILE A 81 -8.82 13.17 -4.37
CA ILE A 81 -7.42 13.57 -4.34
C ILE A 81 -6.59 12.49 -3.64
N ARG A 82 -5.66 11.89 -4.35
CA ARG A 82 -4.59 11.12 -3.71
C ARG A 82 -3.68 12.11 -2.98
N ALA A 83 -3.65 12.02 -1.65
CA ALA A 83 -3.10 13.04 -0.76
C ALA A 83 -1.68 13.47 -1.17
N HIS A 84 -1.53 14.77 -1.40
CA HIS A 84 -0.27 15.42 -1.74
C HIS A 84 -0.33 16.89 -1.31
N GLN A 85 0.73 17.42 -0.69
CA GLN A 85 0.76 18.79 -0.15
C GLN A 85 0.42 19.82 -1.23
N MET A 86 0.99 19.66 -2.42
CA MET A 86 0.78 20.56 -3.55
C MET A 86 -0.65 20.57 -4.09
N ALA A 87 -1.52 19.61 -3.69
CA ALA A 87 -2.93 19.60 -4.09
C ALA A 87 -3.78 20.63 -3.33
N LEU A 88 -3.21 21.35 -2.36
CA LEU A 88 -3.90 22.39 -1.57
C LEU A 88 -4.65 23.40 -2.46
N VAL A 89 -4.07 23.78 -3.60
CA VAL A 89 -4.69 24.76 -4.51
C VAL A 89 -5.99 24.21 -5.09
N THR A 90 -5.99 22.96 -5.52
CA THR A 90 -7.20 22.27 -6.02
C THR A 90 -8.22 22.10 -4.91
N ALA A 91 -7.80 21.62 -3.73
CA ALA A 91 -8.68 21.41 -2.58
C ALA A 91 -9.38 22.72 -2.18
N ARG A 92 -8.64 23.85 -2.08
CA ARG A 92 -9.21 25.17 -1.78
C ARG A 92 -10.21 25.65 -2.82
N ARG A 93 -9.90 25.49 -4.10
CA ARG A 93 -10.80 25.90 -5.19
C ARG A 93 -12.07 25.07 -5.22
N ALA A 94 -11.96 23.73 -5.08
CA ALA A 94 -13.11 22.84 -5.02
C ALA A 94 -14.03 23.22 -3.85
N SER A 95 -13.46 23.40 -2.66
CA SER A 95 -14.23 23.86 -1.47
C SER A 95 -14.90 25.22 -1.71
N ALA A 96 -14.23 26.16 -2.39
CA ALA A 96 -14.78 27.49 -2.66
C ALA A 96 -15.96 27.48 -3.62
N VAL A 97 -16.05 26.51 -4.52
CA VAL A 97 -17.18 26.35 -5.46
C VAL A 97 -18.21 25.30 -4.97
N GLY A 98 -18.06 24.80 -3.74
CA GLY A 98 -19.00 23.85 -3.12
C GLY A 98 -18.88 22.40 -3.60
N VAL A 99 -17.82 22.04 -4.35
CA VAL A 99 -17.57 20.68 -4.79
C VAL A 99 -16.86 19.91 -3.65
N PRO A 100 -17.43 18.79 -3.18
CA PRO A 100 -16.85 18.01 -2.09
C PRO A 100 -15.50 17.40 -2.49
N VAL A 101 -14.56 17.43 -1.54
CA VAL A 101 -13.22 16.87 -1.70
C VAL A 101 -13.08 15.63 -0.84
N VAL A 102 -12.78 14.49 -1.46
CA VAL A 102 -12.42 13.25 -0.78
C VAL A 102 -10.91 13.04 -0.91
N GLN A 103 -10.23 12.88 0.23
CA GLN A 103 -8.78 12.66 0.28
C GLN A 103 -8.47 11.18 0.48
N GLU A 104 -7.61 10.59 -0.35
CA GLU A 104 -7.03 9.27 -0.11
C GLU A 104 -5.63 9.41 0.47
N CYS A 105 -5.42 8.93 1.69
CA CYS A 105 -4.14 8.99 2.37
C CYS A 105 -3.50 7.60 2.46
N ASN A 106 -2.34 7.43 1.83
CA ASN A 106 -1.61 6.16 1.73
C ASN A 106 -0.42 6.06 2.69
N GLY A 107 -0.15 7.11 3.44
CA GLY A 107 0.92 7.20 4.42
C GLY A 107 1.14 8.63 4.88
N PRO A 108 1.91 8.83 5.95
CA PRO A 108 2.28 10.16 6.38
C PRO A 108 3.23 10.79 5.35
N TYR A 109 3.10 12.10 5.13
CA TYR A 109 3.93 12.80 4.15
C TYR A 109 5.41 12.91 4.58
N GLU A 110 5.73 12.59 5.81
CA GLU A 110 7.09 12.53 6.35
C GLU A 110 8.00 11.59 5.54
N ASP A 111 7.43 10.61 4.87
CA ASP A 111 8.15 9.73 3.94
C ASP A 111 8.82 10.56 2.81
N LEU A 112 8.19 11.67 2.39
CA LEU A 112 8.79 12.62 1.46
C LEU A 112 10.06 13.27 2.03
N LEU A 113 10.10 13.55 3.33
CA LEU A 113 11.26 14.15 4.00
C LEU A 113 12.42 13.16 4.22
N ILE A 114 12.13 11.86 4.16
CA ILE A 114 13.14 10.81 4.14
C ILE A 114 13.78 10.75 2.75
N ALA A 115 12.95 10.77 1.69
CA ALA A 115 13.43 10.76 0.32
C ALA A 115 14.15 12.08 -0.09
N TYR A 116 13.72 13.20 0.48
CA TYR A 116 14.25 14.54 0.17
C TYR A 116 14.60 15.31 1.44
N PRO A 117 15.72 15.01 2.12
CA PRO A 117 16.10 15.61 3.41
C PRO A 117 16.21 17.15 3.39
N GLN A 118 16.54 17.74 2.24
CA GLN A 118 16.59 19.20 2.04
C GLN A 118 15.25 19.90 2.24
N LEU A 119 14.12 19.19 2.14
CA LEU A 119 12.79 19.74 2.37
C LEU A 119 12.42 19.88 3.85
N ARG A 120 13.27 19.38 4.78
CA ARG A 120 13.01 19.43 6.22
C ARG A 120 12.85 20.86 6.75
N LEU A 121 13.56 21.84 6.19
CA LEU A 121 13.40 23.26 6.54
C LEU A 121 12.01 23.81 6.21
N GLY A 122 11.33 23.26 5.20
CA GLY A 122 9.97 23.61 4.80
C GLY A 122 8.88 22.85 5.56
N ARG A 123 9.24 21.95 6.49
CA ARG A 123 8.29 21.09 7.19
C ARG A 123 7.07 21.82 7.77
N PRO A 124 7.21 22.95 8.50
CA PRO A 124 6.04 23.66 9.07
C PRO A 124 5.04 24.11 8.01
N ILE A 125 5.52 24.48 6.82
CA ILE A 125 4.68 24.88 5.68
C ILE A 125 3.95 23.65 5.13
N PHE A 126 4.65 22.55 4.91
CA PHE A 126 4.04 21.30 4.43
C PHE A 126 3.01 20.74 5.41
N ASP A 127 3.31 20.78 6.72
CA ASP A 127 2.38 20.43 7.79
C ASP A 127 1.10 21.28 7.73
N ALA A 128 1.24 22.60 7.62
CA ALA A 128 0.11 23.51 7.53
C ALA A 128 -0.74 23.26 6.27
N MET A 129 -0.08 23.04 5.12
CA MET A 129 -0.76 22.74 3.85
C MET A 129 -1.55 21.43 3.92
N GLN A 130 -0.96 20.39 4.48
CA GLN A 130 -1.59 19.07 4.58
C GLN A 130 -2.72 19.08 5.61
N ARG A 131 -2.49 19.68 6.79
CA ARG A 131 -3.49 19.80 7.84
C ARG A 131 -4.70 20.62 7.39
N TRP A 132 -4.49 21.68 6.61
CA TRP A 132 -5.60 22.43 6.03
C TRP A 132 -6.46 21.54 5.14
N GLN A 133 -5.83 20.73 4.26
CA GLN A 133 -6.53 19.84 3.36
C GLN A 133 -7.34 18.79 4.13
N TYR A 134 -6.77 18.19 5.17
CA TYR A 134 -7.47 17.18 5.99
C TYR A 134 -8.67 17.80 6.72
N ARG A 135 -8.51 18.97 7.33
CA ARG A 135 -9.59 19.65 8.06
C ARG A 135 -10.77 20.03 7.18
N HIS A 136 -10.54 20.33 5.92
CA HIS A 136 -11.56 20.77 4.99
C HIS A 136 -12.02 19.68 4.01
N ALA A 137 -11.51 18.46 4.15
CA ALA A 137 -11.98 17.32 3.37
C ALA A 137 -13.42 16.96 3.78
N SER A 138 -14.26 16.69 2.79
CA SER A 138 -15.61 16.16 3.00
C SER A 138 -15.57 14.75 3.56
N ALA A 139 -14.59 13.95 3.12
CA ALA A 139 -14.23 12.64 3.69
C ALA A 139 -12.74 12.37 3.47
N ILE A 140 -12.17 11.50 4.32
CA ILE A 140 -10.80 11.01 4.17
C ILE A 140 -10.86 9.48 4.15
N ILE A 141 -10.18 8.88 3.20
CA ILE A 141 -9.97 7.45 3.08
C ILE A 141 -8.52 7.15 3.47
N SER A 142 -8.35 6.28 4.44
CA SER A 142 -7.07 5.81 4.94
C SER A 142 -6.84 4.37 4.55
N VAL A 143 -5.59 4.00 4.23
CA VAL A 143 -5.27 2.62 3.84
C VAL A 143 -5.04 1.67 5.02
N ALA A 144 -4.94 2.17 6.25
CA ALA A 144 -4.68 1.36 7.44
C ALA A 144 -5.30 1.98 8.71
N GLU A 145 -5.67 1.14 9.69
CA GLU A 145 -6.31 1.58 10.94
C GLU A 145 -5.44 2.55 11.76
N GLY A 146 -4.15 2.28 11.92
CA GLY A 146 -3.23 3.19 12.61
C GLY A 146 -3.19 4.57 11.96
N LEU A 147 -3.22 4.62 10.62
CA LEU A 147 -3.29 5.87 9.86
C LEU A 147 -4.64 6.57 10.06
N THR A 148 -5.74 5.82 10.15
CA THR A 148 -7.08 6.38 10.42
C THR A 148 -7.11 7.14 11.75
N ALA A 149 -6.60 6.55 12.83
CA ALA A 149 -6.55 7.18 14.14
C ALA A 149 -5.72 8.47 14.13
N TRP A 150 -4.56 8.45 13.45
CA TRP A 150 -3.72 9.63 13.26
C TRP A 150 -4.44 10.72 12.44
N LEU A 151 -5.06 10.35 11.32
CA LEU A 151 -5.80 11.29 10.45
C LEU A 151 -6.98 11.95 11.16
N LYS A 152 -7.73 11.22 12.00
CA LYS A 152 -8.81 11.81 12.81
C LYS A 152 -8.30 12.92 13.72
N ARG A 153 -7.14 12.72 14.36
CA ARG A 153 -6.49 13.75 15.20
C ARG A 153 -6.06 14.98 14.36
N GLU A 154 -5.42 14.75 13.21
CA GLU A 154 -4.92 15.83 12.34
C GLU A 154 -6.07 16.62 11.65
N ALA A 155 -7.12 15.91 11.24
CA ALA A 155 -8.28 16.49 10.61
C ALA A 155 -9.21 17.21 11.61
N GLY A 156 -9.24 16.77 12.86
CA GLY A 156 -10.16 17.29 13.88
C GLY A 156 -11.63 16.92 13.60
N HIS A 157 -11.87 15.81 12.92
CA HIS A 157 -13.20 15.27 12.66
C HIS A 157 -13.16 13.76 12.39
N ASP A 158 -14.29 13.05 12.54
CA ASP A 158 -14.42 11.61 12.41
C ASP A 158 -14.77 11.12 10.99
N ARG A 159 -14.84 12.00 9.99
CA ARG A 159 -15.09 11.60 8.58
C ARG A 159 -13.85 10.98 7.94
N VAL A 160 -13.25 10.04 8.62
CA VAL A 160 -12.08 9.27 8.21
C VAL A 160 -12.43 7.79 8.28
N THR A 161 -12.34 7.11 7.16
CA THR A 161 -12.70 5.70 7.04
C THR A 161 -11.51 4.88 6.54
N THR A 162 -11.26 3.74 7.16
CA THR A 162 -10.26 2.80 6.68
C THR A 162 -10.80 2.04 5.47
N ASN A 163 -10.08 2.13 4.38
CA ASN A 163 -10.26 1.32 3.18
C ASN A 163 -8.89 1.02 2.59
N GLY A 164 -8.32 -0.10 3.01
CA GLY A 164 -6.98 -0.54 2.62
C GLY A 164 -6.85 -0.87 1.13
N ASN A 165 -5.67 -1.34 0.78
CA ASN A 165 -5.42 -1.87 -0.55
C ASN A 165 -6.20 -3.17 -0.80
N GLY A 166 -6.20 -3.63 -2.03
CA GLY A 166 -6.84 -4.86 -2.47
C GLY A 166 -5.96 -5.65 -3.42
N ALA A 167 -6.52 -6.71 -3.97
CA ALA A 167 -5.91 -7.50 -5.04
C ALA A 167 -6.82 -7.57 -6.27
N ASN A 168 -6.22 -7.68 -7.44
CA ASN A 168 -6.93 -8.10 -8.64
C ASN A 168 -7.14 -9.62 -8.58
N THR A 169 -8.30 -10.02 -8.11
CA THR A 169 -8.63 -11.43 -7.86
C THR A 169 -8.92 -12.24 -9.14
N VAL A 170 -8.88 -11.61 -10.30
CA VAL A 170 -8.91 -12.28 -11.61
C VAL A 170 -7.51 -12.65 -12.04
N VAL A 171 -6.56 -11.73 -11.91
CA VAL A 171 -5.14 -11.96 -12.24
C VAL A 171 -4.49 -12.86 -11.19
N PHE A 172 -4.60 -12.49 -9.91
CA PHE A 172 -4.16 -13.30 -8.78
C PHE A 172 -5.27 -14.30 -8.43
N SER A 173 -5.13 -15.49 -8.96
CA SER A 173 -6.11 -16.57 -8.83
C SER A 173 -5.39 -17.89 -8.65
N PRO A 174 -5.97 -18.88 -7.92
CA PRO A 174 -5.45 -20.24 -7.90
C PRO A 174 -5.33 -20.87 -9.29
N ASP A 175 -6.13 -20.38 -10.25
CA ASP A 175 -6.18 -20.87 -11.64
C ASP A 175 -5.15 -20.16 -12.55
N ALA A 176 -4.31 -19.27 -12.03
CA ALA A 176 -3.26 -18.64 -12.81
C ALA A 176 -2.32 -19.70 -13.41
N PRO A 177 -1.93 -19.58 -14.69
CA PRO A 177 -1.08 -20.57 -15.32
C PRO A 177 0.27 -20.67 -14.61
N ARG A 178 0.85 -21.87 -14.54
CA ARG A 178 2.16 -22.05 -13.91
C ARG A 178 3.26 -21.50 -14.81
N ARG A 179 4.09 -20.64 -14.26
CA ARG A 179 5.28 -20.13 -14.96
C ARG A 179 6.29 -21.26 -15.17
N PRO A 180 6.84 -21.45 -16.40
CA PRO A 180 7.86 -22.46 -16.65
C PRO A 180 9.15 -22.24 -15.83
N GLY A 181 9.85 -23.33 -15.52
CA GLY A 181 11.13 -23.28 -14.84
C GLY A 181 11.08 -23.10 -13.31
N LEU A 182 9.89 -23.08 -12.72
CA LEU A 182 9.74 -23.07 -11.26
C LEU A 182 9.93 -24.49 -10.67
N PRO A 183 10.52 -24.61 -9.47
CA PRO A 183 10.54 -25.84 -8.72
C PRO A 183 9.13 -26.37 -8.45
N ASP A 184 8.96 -27.70 -8.31
CA ASP A 184 7.65 -28.30 -8.05
C ASP A 184 7.01 -27.77 -6.77
N ARG A 185 7.82 -27.57 -5.72
CA ARG A 185 7.43 -26.99 -4.43
C ARG A 185 8.40 -25.85 -4.09
N PHE A 186 7.89 -24.70 -3.69
CA PHE A 186 8.69 -23.56 -3.30
C PHE A 186 7.89 -22.59 -2.40
N ALA A 187 8.60 -21.85 -1.60
CA ALA A 187 8.10 -20.69 -0.88
C ALA A 187 8.35 -19.41 -1.71
N VAL A 188 7.51 -18.39 -1.61
CA VAL A 188 7.65 -17.17 -2.41
C VAL A 188 7.66 -15.91 -1.57
N PHE A 189 8.49 -14.95 -1.98
CA PHE A 189 8.36 -13.53 -1.66
C PHE A 189 8.35 -12.74 -2.96
N PHE A 190 7.46 -11.77 -3.08
CA PHE A 190 7.41 -10.88 -4.24
C PHE A 190 7.15 -9.42 -3.84
N GLY A 191 7.68 -8.49 -4.64
CA GLY A 191 7.54 -7.05 -4.46
C GLY A 191 8.88 -6.32 -4.46
N GLN A 192 8.89 -5.09 -3.95
CA GLN A 192 10.12 -4.29 -3.84
C GLN A 192 10.99 -4.79 -2.69
N PHE A 193 12.30 -4.49 -2.75
CA PHE A 193 13.31 -4.91 -1.76
C PHE A 193 13.89 -3.74 -0.93
N PRO A 194 13.08 -2.91 -0.27
CA PRO A 194 13.60 -1.97 0.72
C PRO A 194 13.83 -2.68 2.06
N ALA A 195 14.64 -2.09 2.93
CA ALA A 195 15.01 -2.69 4.21
C ALA A 195 13.83 -3.05 5.12
N TRP A 196 12.75 -2.26 5.10
CA TRP A 196 11.57 -2.51 5.93
C TRP A 196 10.69 -3.70 5.48
N GLN A 197 10.96 -4.28 4.34
CA GLN A 197 10.25 -5.46 3.83
C GLN A 197 10.78 -6.79 4.42
N GLY A 198 11.72 -6.76 5.36
CA GLY A 198 12.19 -7.92 6.12
C GLY A 198 12.86 -9.04 5.31
N ILE A 199 13.37 -8.72 4.12
CA ILE A 199 14.04 -9.69 3.23
C ILE A 199 15.27 -10.28 3.91
N SER A 200 16.06 -9.47 4.61
CA SER A 200 17.25 -9.94 5.34
C SER A 200 16.89 -11.02 6.38
N SER A 201 15.80 -10.82 7.14
CA SER A 201 15.33 -11.83 8.10
C SER A 201 14.84 -13.10 7.41
N LEU A 202 14.21 -12.97 6.24
CA LEU A 202 13.79 -14.11 5.43
C LEU A 202 14.99 -14.89 4.88
N LEU A 203 16.02 -14.21 4.37
CA LEU A 203 17.27 -14.83 3.92
C LEU A 203 18.03 -15.50 5.06
N GLN A 204 18.01 -14.91 6.26
CA GLN A 204 18.54 -15.55 7.47
C GLN A 204 17.76 -16.81 7.82
N ALA A 205 16.43 -16.77 7.75
CA ALA A 205 15.59 -17.94 8.03
C ALA A 205 15.94 -19.15 7.14
N VAL A 206 16.18 -18.90 5.85
CA VAL A 206 16.57 -19.94 4.88
C VAL A 206 17.91 -20.61 5.27
N ARG A 207 18.81 -19.94 5.98
CA ARG A 207 20.10 -20.50 6.43
C ARG A 207 20.00 -21.37 7.68
N LEU A 208 18.88 -21.30 8.41
CA LEU A 208 18.70 -22.07 9.64
C LEU A 208 18.36 -23.54 9.37
N ASP A 209 18.79 -24.42 10.27
CA ASP A 209 18.42 -25.85 10.24
C ASP A 209 16.91 -26.09 10.39
N ALA A 210 16.21 -25.12 10.99
CA ALA A 210 14.76 -25.13 11.13
C ALA A 210 14.01 -24.87 9.82
N TRP A 211 14.69 -24.38 8.77
CA TRP A 211 14.09 -24.22 7.46
C TRP A 211 13.91 -25.59 6.79
N PRO A 212 12.72 -25.90 6.22
CA PRO A 212 12.46 -27.21 5.65
C PRO A 212 13.43 -27.60 4.53
N ASP A 213 13.97 -28.79 4.63
CA ASP A 213 14.85 -29.33 3.60
C ASP A 213 14.14 -29.46 2.25
N GLY A 214 14.88 -29.15 1.19
CA GLY A 214 14.38 -29.23 -0.17
C GLY A 214 13.29 -28.20 -0.53
N LEU A 215 13.04 -27.21 0.31
CA LEU A 215 12.14 -26.10 0.00
C LEU A 215 12.92 -24.87 -0.50
N PRO A 216 12.93 -24.59 -1.81
CA PRO A 216 13.49 -23.33 -2.31
C PRO A 216 12.66 -22.11 -1.90
N LEU A 217 13.36 -21.01 -1.64
CA LEU A 217 12.77 -19.68 -1.59
C LEU A 217 12.92 -19.00 -2.96
N VAL A 218 11.80 -18.69 -3.60
CA VAL A 218 11.75 -17.90 -4.83
C VAL A 218 11.49 -16.45 -4.49
N LEU A 219 12.38 -15.56 -4.95
CA LEU A 219 12.30 -14.11 -4.78
C LEU A 219 11.97 -13.44 -6.12
N VAL A 220 10.90 -12.65 -6.14
CA VAL A 220 10.47 -11.88 -7.31
C VAL A 220 10.49 -10.40 -6.97
N GLY A 221 11.26 -9.62 -7.72
CA GLY A 221 11.36 -8.18 -7.51
C GLY A 221 12.78 -7.65 -7.53
N ASP A 222 12.91 -6.41 -7.06
CA ASP A 222 14.16 -5.67 -7.07
C ASP A 222 14.11 -4.52 -6.05
N GLY A 223 15.25 -3.95 -5.69
CA GLY A 223 15.31 -2.78 -4.80
C GLY A 223 16.65 -2.63 -4.10
N ALA A 224 16.66 -1.86 -3.01
CA ALA A 224 17.89 -1.52 -2.29
C ALA A 224 18.65 -2.75 -1.75
N LEU A 225 17.93 -3.83 -1.38
CA LEU A 225 18.54 -5.08 -0.88
C LEU A 225 18.88 -6.08 -2.00
N ARG A 226 18.86 -5.66 -3.28
CA ARG A 226 19.28 -6.52 -4.40
C ARG A 226 20.66 -7.15 -4.20
N PRO A 227 21.72 -6.42 -3.76
CA PRO A 227 23.02 -7.04 -3.56
C PRO A 227 23.01 -8.19 -2.54
N GLU A 228 22.22 -8.07 -1.48
CA GLU A 228 22.05 -9.14 -0.47
C GLU A 228 21.36 -10.37 -1.04
N VAL A 229 20.34 -10.15 -1.88
CA VAL A 229 19.60 -11.22 -2.56
C VAL A 229 20.49 -11.94 -3.57
N GLU A 230 21.27 -11.21 -4.36
CA GLU A 230 22.23 -11.77 -5.31
C GLU A 230 23.31 -12.62 -4.60
N SER A 231 23.87 -12.11 -3.49
CA SER A 231 24.81 -12.85 -2.66
C SER A 231 24.21 -14.15 -2.13
N ALA A 232 23.01 -14.09 -1.56
CA ALA A 232 22.34 -15.25 -1.01
C ALA A 232 22.01 -16.31 -2.09
N ALA A 233 21.61 -15.88 -3.28
CA ALA A 233 21.35 -16.79 -4.40
C ALA A 233 22.65 -17.47 -4.90
N ALA A 234 23.76 -16.75 -4.90
CA ALA A 234 25.06 -17.31 -5.26
C ALA A 234 25.63 -18.27 -4.19
N GLU A 235 25.41 -17.96 -2.91
CA GLU A 235 25.86 -18.79 -1.76
C GLU A 235 25.02 -20.07 -1.61
N MET A 236 23.74 -20.00 -1.94
CA MET A 236 22.77 -21.10 -1.74
C MET A 236 22.06 -21.47 -3.06
N PRO A 237 22.82 -21.97 -4.08
CA PRO A 237 22.24 -22.28 -5.38
C PRO A 237 21.17 -23.36 -5.26
N GLY A 238 20.02 -23.10 -5.87
CA GLY A 238 18.84 -24.00 -5.80
C GLY A 238 18.03 -23.88 -4.50
N ARG A 239 18.57 -23.31 -3.43
CA ARG A 239 17.83 -23.02 -2.17
C ARG A 239 17.27 -21.60 -2.15
N VAL A 240 17.95 -20.63 -2.74
CA VAL A 240 17.47 -19.28 -3.01
C VAL A 240 17.50 -19.04 -4.51
N ILE A 241 16.35 -18.70 -5.08
CA ILE A 241 16.17 -18.46 -6.51
C ILE A 241 15.64 -17.05 -6.69
N TRP A 242 16.42 -16.19 -7.33
CA TRP A 242 15.98 -14.84 -7.64
C TRP A 242 15.62 -14.70 -9.12
N LEU A 243 14.39 -14.25 -9.40
CA LEU A 243 13.85 -14.11 -10.76
C LEU A 243 13.93 -12.69 -11.31
N GLY A 244 14.41 -11.74 -10.50
CA GLY A 244 14.36 -10.32 -10.89
C GLY A 244 12.94 -9.76 -10.88
N ARG A 245 12.76 -8.62 -11.55
CA ARG A 245 11.43 -8.02 -11.78
C ARG A 245 10.69 -8.81 -12.85
N LEU A 246 9.42 -9.10 -12.57
CA LEU A 246 8.52 -9.74 -13.54
C LEU A 246 7.33 -8.81 -13.83
N PRO A 247 6.70 -8.93 -15.00
CA PRO A 247 5.38 -8.35 -15.29
C PRO A 247 4.33 -8.80 -14.27
N TYR A 248 3.31 -7.98 -14.04
CA TYR A 248 2.29 -8.19 -13.00
C TYR A 248 1.61 -9.56 -13.10
N GLU A 249 1.26 -9.97 -14.32
CA GLU A 249 0.64 -11.27 -14.61
C GLU A 249 1.60 -12.44 -14.33
N GLU A 250 2.89 -12.28 -14.60
CA GLU A 250 3.89 -13.31 -14.32
C GLU A 250 4.16 -13.44 -12.81
N VAL A 251 4.03 -12.35 -12.04
CA VAL A 251 4.07 -12.43 -10.57
C VAL A 251 2.95 -13.32 -10.06
N ALA A 252 1.73 -13.16 -10.59
CA ALA A 252 0.60 -14.01 -10.24
C ALA A 252 0.84 -15.49 -10.58
N GLN A 253 1.46 -15.76 -11.74
CA GLN A 253 1.84 -17.13 -12.16
C GLN A 253 2.87 -17.78 -11.22
N VAL A 254 3.73 -16.99 -10.57
CA VAL A 254 4.64 -17.49 -9.54
C VAL A 254 3.90 -17.65 -8.22
N ALA A 255 3.20 -16.62 -7.77
CA ALA A 255 2.55 -16.59 -6.47
C ALA A 255 1.52 -17.72 -6.29
N ALA A 256 0.70 -18.00 -7.31
CA ALA A 256 -0.37 -18.99 -7.26
C ALA A 256 0.11 -20.43 -7.08
N HIS A 257 1.36 -20.71 -7.38
CA HIS A 257 1.92 -22.08 -7.32
C HIS A 257 2.91 -22.27 -6.17
N ALA A 258 3.06 -21.27 -5.29
CA ALA A 258 3.84 -21.41 -4.07
C ALA A 258 3.08 -22.22 -3.01
N VAL A 259 3.81 -22.97 -2.18
CA VAL A 259 3.22 -23.65 -1.01
C VAL A 259 2.97 -22.68 0.15
N VAL A 260 3.67 -21.55 0.19
CA VAL A 260 3.53 -20.48 1.18
C VAL A 260 4.07 -19.17 0.62
N SER A 261 3.47 -18.05 1.00
CA SER A 261 3.91 -16.70 0.64
C SER A 261 4.31 -15.91 1.88
N PHE A 262 5.36 -15.10 1.77
CA PHE A 262 5.89 -14.31 2.87
C PHE A 262 5.51 -12.84 2.80
N VAL A 263 5.12 -12.28 3.95
CA VAL A 263 4.88 -10.86 4.18
C VAL A 263 5.70 -10.38 5.39
N PRO A 264 7.04 -10.41 5.31
CA PRO A 264 7.95 -10.26 6.44
C PRO A 264 8.29 -8.78 6.72
N MET A 265 7.30 -7.96 7.03
CA MET A 265 7.53 -6.55 7.35
C MET A 265 8.34 -6.39 8.63
N MET A 266 9.29 -5.46 8.65
CA MET A 266 9.98 -5.07 9.87
C MET A 266 9.04 -4.26 10.76
N ALA A 267 9.18 -4.40 12.08
CA ALA A 267 8.45 -3.54 13.00
C ALA A 267 8.93 -2.08 12.82
N PRO A 268 8.05 -1.14 12.50
CA PRO A 268 8.46 0.24 12.40
C PRO A 268 8.64 0.83 13.80
N GLU A 269 9.50 1.83 13.92
CA GLU A 269 9.65 2.64 15.15
C GLU A 269 8.38 3.45 15.48
N ARG A 270 7.39 3.48 14.58
CA ARG A 270 6.12 4.19 14.71
C ARG A 270 4.95 3.24 14.50
N GLU A 271 3.77 3.61 15.04
CA GLU A 271 2.50 2.89 14.79
C GLU A 271 2.34 2.61 13.29
N THR A 272 2.15 1.36 12.96
CA THR A 272 2.25 0.88 11.57
C THR A 272 1.08 1.33 10.72
N MET A 273 1.43 1.79 9.53
CA MET A 273 0.49 2.30 8.55
C MET A 273 0.53 1.44 7.27
N PHE A 274 0.75 0.12 7.41
CA PHE A 274 0.94 -0.76 6.26
C PHE A 274 -0.34 -1.41 5.78
N SER A 275 -0.48 -1.45 4.45
CA SER A 275 -1.48 -2.25 3.75
C SER A 275 -0.78 -2.88 2.53
N PRO A 276 0.07 -3.90 2.75
CA PRO A 276 0.93 -4.43 1.68
C PRO A 276 0.11 -5.22 0.66
N LEU A 277 0.23 -4.88 -0.63
CA LEU A 277 -0.48 -5.53 -1.74
C LEU A 277 -0.26 -7.03 -1.75
N LYS A 278 0.99 -7.48 -1.55
CA LYS A 278 1.34 -8.90 -1.58
C LYS A 278 0.55 -9.78 -0.59
N LEU A 279 0.06 -9.21 0.52
CA LEU A 279 -0.81 -9.93 1.45
C LEU A 279 -2.11 -10.33 0.76
N TYR A 280 -2.80 -9.36 0.18
CA TYR A 280 -4.08 -9.56 -0.49
C TYR A 280 -3.92 -10.37 -1.77
N GLU A 281 -2.83 -10.17 -2.51
CA GLU A 281 -2.49 -10.92 -3.73
C GLU A 281 -2.18 -12.40 -3.43
N SER A 282 -1.45 -12.69 -2.36
CA SER A 282 -1.23 -14.07 -1.89
C SER A 282 -2.53 -14.75 -1.44
N MET A 283 -3.35 -14.04 -0.67
CA MET A 283 -4.68 -14.51 -0.29
C MET A 283 -5.55 -14.77 -1.53
N ALA A 284 -5.50 -13.88 -2.52
CA ALA A 284 -6.23 -14.04 -3.78
C ALA A 284 -5.79 -15.26 -4.58
N CYS A 285 -4.51 -15.63 -4.53
CA CYS A 285 -4.00 -16.88 -5.10
C CYS A 285 -4.41 -18.15 -4.30
N GLY A 286 -5.04 -18.00 -3.14
CA GLY A 286 -5.36 -19.13 -2.29
C GLY A 286 -4.13 -19.76 -1.62
N VAL A 287 -3.07 -19.00 -1.44
CA VAL A 287 -1.80 -19.43 -0.85
C VAL A 287 -1.74 -18.98 0.62
N PRO A 288 -1.43 -19.90 1.57
CA PRO A 288 -1.28 -19.53 2.96
C PRO A 288 -0.13 -18.55 3.14
N VAL A 289 -0.28 -17.59 4.09
CA VAL A 289 0.72 -16.56 4.32
C VAL A 289 1.47 -16.77 5.63
N ILE A 290 2.78 -16.46 5.63
CA ILE A 290 3.57 -16.26 6.84
C ILE A 290 3.88 -14.77 6.90
N ALA A 291 3.34 -14.08 7.89
CA ALA A 291 3.34 -12.63 7.94
C ALA A 291 3.81 -12.11 9.30
N SER A 292 4.44 -10.94 9.31
CA SER A 292 4.82 -10.27 10.57
C SER A 292 3.60 -9.89 11.39
N ASP A 293 3.66 -10.10 12.70
CA ASP A 293 2.65 -9.63 13.67
C ASP A 293 2.81 -8.12 13.88
N VAL A 294 2.29 -7.36 12.92
CA VAL A 294 2.29 -5.89 12.91
C VAL A 294 0.91 -5.38 12.54
N VAL A 295 0.53 -4.22 13.09
CA VAL A 295 -0.78 -3.57 12.86
C VAL A 295 -1.06 -3.42 11.36
N GLY A 296 -2.29 -3.73 10.92
CA GLY A 296 -2.72 -3.70 9.53
C GLY A 296 -2.49 -5.01 8.77
N ILE A 297 -1.60 -5.87 9.26
CA ILE A 297 -1.39 -7.24 8.75
C ILE A 297 -2.04 -8.25 9.68
N THR A 298 -1.80 -8.08 10.98
CA THR A 298 -2.28 -8.97 12.05
C THR A 298 -3.79 -9.19 11.98
N GLU A 299 -4.55 -8.11 11.86
CA GLU A 299 -6.01 -8.14 11.81
C GLU A 299 -6.50 -8.94 10.59
N VAL A 300 -5.93 -8.66 9.42
CA VAL A 300 -6.31 -9.35 8.16
C VAL A 300 -6.03 -10.85 8.26
N VAL A 301 -4.84 -11.23 8.74
CA VAL A 301 -4.45 -12.64 8.82
C VAL A 301 -5.25 -13.40 9.86
N ARG A 302 -5.53 -12.78 11.02
CA ARG A 302 -6.35 -13.38 12.09
C ARG A 302 -7.81 -13.54 11.69
N ASP A 303 -8.42 -12.49 11.14
CA ASP A 303 -9.82 -12.49 10.75
C ASP A 303 -10.09 -13.51 9.64
N ALA A 304 -9.22 -13.53 8.62
CA ALA A 304 -9.32 -14.50 7.52
C ALA A 304 -8.82 -15.91 7.91
N ARG A 305 -8.07 -16.07 9.00
CA ARG A 305 -7.40 -17.33 9.38
C ARG A 305 -6.62 -17.93 8.22
N CYS A 306 -5.88 -17.09 7.50
CA CYS A 306 -5.26 -17.45 6.22
C CYS A 306 -3.76 -17.72 6.32
N GLY A 307 -3.20 -17.82 7.55
CA GLY A 307 -1.77 -18.02 7.71
C GLY A 307 -1.28 -17.98 9.15
N ILE A 308 0.03 -17.89 9.31
CA ILE A 308 0.75 -17.84 10.59
C ILE A 308 1.40 -16.47 10.76
N LEU A 309 1.24 -15.88 11.94
CA LEU A 309 1.91 -14.64 12.33
C LEU A 309 3.20 -14.94 13.10
N PHE A 310 4.23 -14.13 12.86
CA PHE A 310 5.52 -14.23 13.57
C PHE A 310 5.99 -12.84 14.04
N PRO A 311 6.82 -12.76 15.11
CA PRO A 311 7.41 -11.51 15.57
C PRO A 311 8.29 -10.89 14.48
N ALA A 312 8.06 -9.61 14.18
CA ALA A 312 8.78 -8.92 13.11
C ALA A 312 10.31 -9.01 13.27
N GLY A 313 11.01 -9.42 12.23
CA GLY A 313 12.46 -9.59 12.23
C GLY A 313 12.97 -10.93 12.77
N ASP A 314 12.12 -11.81 13.29
CA ASP A 314 12.52 -13.09 13.87
C ASP A 314 12.68 -14.17 12.77
N ALA A 315 13.90 -14.36 12.31
CA ALA A 315 14.26 -15.36 11.30
C ALA A 315 13.96 -16.81 11.76
N ARG A 316 14.10 -17.11 13.06
CA ARG A 316 13.81 -18.44 13.60
C ARG A 316 12.31 -18.72 13.59
N ALA A 317 11.49 -17.74 13.97
CA ALA A 317 10.05 -17.86 13.91
C ALA A 317 9.55 -18.01 12.47
N ILE A 318 10.15 -17.35 11.49
CA ILE A 318 9.86 -17.55 10.06
C ILE A 318 10.12 -19.01 9.66
N ALA A 319 11.30 -19.56 9.98
CA ALA A 319 11.64 -20.94 9.63
C ALA A 319 10.70 -21.94 10.30
N GLN A 320 10.38 -21.77 11.58
CA GLN A 320 9.43 -22.62 12.32
C GLN A 320 8.02 -22.56 11.75
N ALA A 321 7.51 -21.37 11.45
CA ALA A 321 6.19 -21.19 10.81
C ALA A 321 6.14 -21.89 9.45
N THR A 322 7.23 -21.81 8.68
CA THR A 322 7.35 -22.50 7.40
C THR A 322 7.29 -24.03 7.57
N ALA A 323 8.02 -24.56 8.54
CA ALA A 323 7.97 -26.00 8.86
C ALA A 323 6.56 -26.44 9.29
N THR A 324 5.88 -25.62 10.11
CA THR A 324 4.50 -25.90 10.57
C THR A 324 3.51 -25.97 9.40
N ILE A 325 3.53 -25.02 8.46
CA ILE A 325 2.65 -25.05 7.28
C ILE A 325 2.92 -26.28 6.42
N LEU A 326 4.19 -26.69 6.28
CA LEU A 326 4.55 -27.85 5.45
C LEU A 326 4.24 -29.20 6.11
N ALA A 327 4.13 -29.24 7.43
CA ALA A 327 3.82 -30.44 8.19
C ALA A 327 2.37 -30.91 8.00
N ASP A 328 1.44 -29.96 7.77
CA ASP A 328 0.01 -30.25 7.56
C ASP A 328 -0.49 -29.59 6.27
N SER A 329 -0.43 -30.33 5.18
CA SER A 329 -0.88 -29.84 3.86
C SER A 329 -2.38 -29.61 3.78
N ALA A 330 -3.19 -30.27 4.61
CA ALA A 330 -4.64 -30.10 4.63
C ALA A 330 -5.01 -28.78 5.32
N ASP A 331 -4.40 -28.46 6.46
CA ASP A 331 -4.59 -27.18 7.13
C ASP A 331 -4.03 -26.02 6.30
N ALA A 332 -2.87 -26.19 5.67
CA ALA A 332 -2.31 -25.21 4.74
C ALA A 332 -3.26 -24.89 3.57
N ALA A 333 -3.85 -25.92 2.96
CA ALA A 333 -4.83 -25.75 1.89
C ALA A 333 -6.10 -25.03 2.39
N GLU A 334 -6.56 -25.33 3.60
CA GLU A 334 -7.71 -24.68 4.22
C GLU A 334 -7.42 -23.22 4.60
N MET A 335 -6.20 -22.89 5.08
CA MET A 335 -5.76 -21.50 5.27
C MET A 335 -5.80 -20.73 3.95
N GLY A 336 -5.26 -21.31 2.87
CA GLY A 336 -5.29 -20.71 1.55
C GLY A 336 -6.72 -20.48 1.04
N ARG A 337 -7.60 -21.47 1.19
CA ARG A 337 -9.02 -21.35 0.80
C ARG A 337 -9.73 -20.22 1.54
N ARG A 338 -9.56 -20.12 2.86
CA ARG A 338 -10.11 -19.01 3.66
C ARG A 338 -9.56 -17.67 3.20
N GLY A 339 -8.26 -17.60 2.93
CA GLY A 339 -7.62 -16.42 2.37
C GLY A 339 -8.26 -16.00 1.06
N ARG A 340 -8.47 -16.94 0.13
CA ARG A 340 -9.12 -16.65 -1.17
C ARG A 340 -10.53 -16.11 -1.00
N ILE A 341 -11.35 -16.71 -0.16
CA ILE A 341 -12.71 -16.22 0.11
C ILE A 341 -12.66 -14.79 0.61
N ALA A 342 -11.86 -14.51 1.65
CA ALA A 342 -11.73 -13.17 2.20
C ALA A 342 -11.20 -12.17 1.17
N ALA A 343 -10.24 -12.57 0.31
CA ALA A 343 -9.72 -11.71 -0.76
C ALA A 343 -10.80 -11.33 -1.77
N VAL A 344 -11.63 -12.28 -2.19
CA VAL A 344 -12.71 -12.02 -3.17
C VAL A 344 -13.81 -11.15 -2.57
N GLU A 345 -14.26 -11.47 -1.36
CA GLU A 345 -15.42 -10.84 -0.72
C GLU A 345 -15.10 -9.44 -0.14
N HIS A 346 -13.89 -9.27 0.43
CA HIS A 346 -13.58 -8.08 1.22
C HIS A 346 -12.35 -7.30 0.74
N TYR A 347 -11.37 -7.97 0.12
CA TYR A 347 -10.09 -7.38 -0.24
C TYR A 347 -9.82 -7.37 -1.74
N SER A 348 -10.82 -7.62 -2.60
CA SER A 348 -10.67 -7.37 -4.04
C SER A 348 -10.69 -5.88 -4.33
N TRP A 349 -10.00 -5.44 -5.37
CA TRP A 349 -10.07 -4.05 -5.82
C TRP A 349 -11.51 -3.63 -6.16
N ARG A 350 -12.32 -4.56 -6.65
CA ARG A 350 -13.75 -4.32 -6.87
C ARG A 350 -14.46 -3.97 -5.56
N ALA A 351 -14.35 -4.81 -4.52
CA ALA A 351 -14.96 -4.55 -3.22
C ALA A 351 -14.45 -3.24 -2.60
N ARG A 352 -13.15 -2.94 -2.76
CA ARG A 352 -12.55 -1.69 -2.31
C ARG A 352 -13.08 -0.48 -3.06
N ALA A 353 -13.26 -0.57 -4.38
CA ALA A 353 -13.84 0.48 -5.18
C ALA A 353 -15.32 0.74 -4.82
N GLU A 354 -16.10 -0.31 -4.61
CA GLU A 354 -17.50 -0.22 -4.15
C GLU A 354 -17.61 0.50 -2.79
N GLN A 355 -16.76 0.12 -1.82
CA GLN A 355 -16.71 0.80 -0.51
C GLN A 355 -16.32 2.28 -0.63
N ARG A 356 -15.32 2.61 -1.47
CA ARG A 356 -14.91 4.00 -1.73
C ARG A 356 -16.02 4.78 -2.43
N ALA A 357 -16.74 4.15 -3.34
CA ALA A 357 -17.88 4.77 -4.02
C ALA A 357 -18.94 5.22 -3.01
N HIS A 358 -19.31 4.40 -2.04
CA HIS A 358 -20.26 4.78 -0.99
C HIS A 358 -19.76 5.97 -0.15
N ILE A 359 -18.47 6.03 0.18
CA ILE A 359 -17.90 7.17 0.91
C ILE A 359 -18.00 8.46 0.09
N ILE A 360 -17.74 8.39 -1.21
CA ILE A 360 -17.85 9.54 -2.12
C ILE A 360 -19.32 9.98 -2.27
N GLU A 361 -20.24 9.04 -2.46
CA GLU A 361 -21.67 9.33 -2.53
C GLU A 361 -22.20 10.00 -1.26
N ASP A 362 -21.75 9.55 -0.08
CA ASP A 362 -22.07 10.18 1.19
C ASP A 362 -21.52 11.61 1.26
N ALA A 363 -20.30 11.85 0.80
CA ALA A 363 -19.72 13.19 0.74
C ALA A 363 -20.52 14.12 -0.20
N ILE A 364 -20.96 13.62 -1.36
CA ILE A 364 -21.81 14.34 -2.31
C ILE A 364 -23.15 14.68 -1.67
N ARG A 365 -23.83 13.70 -1.05
CA ARG A 365 -25.12 13.91 -0.37
C ARG A 365 -25.05 14.96 0.75
N LEU A 366 -24.00 14.93 1.55
CA LEU A 366 -23.80 15.89 2.65
C LEU A 366 -23.54 17.30 2.11
N SER A 367 -22.77 17.44 1.03
CA SER A 367 -22.51 18.74 0.39
C SER A 367 -23.81 19.36 -0.13
N HIS A 368 -24.68 18.61 -0.79
CA HIS A 368 -25.96 19.10 -1.29
C HIS A 368 -26.93 19.52 -0.17
N ARG A 369 -26.78 19.00 1.04
CA ARG A 369 -27.58 19.40 2.22
C ARG A 369 -27.05 20.66 2.90
N GLY A 370 -25.98 21.27 2.39
CA GLY A 370 -25.37 22.46 2.96
C GLY A 370 -24.74 22.22 4.35
N VAL A 371 -24.44 20.97 4.70
CA VAL A 371 -23.76 20.64 5.95
C VAL A 371 -22.27 20.98 5.78
N PRO A 372 -21.78 22.08 6.40
CA PRO A 372 -20.37 22.41 6.30
C PRO A 372 -19.53 21.32 6.96
N PRO A 373 -18.28 21.11 6.54
CA PRO A 373 -17.34 20.31 7.28
C PRO A 373 -17.15 20.93 8.69
N THR A 374 -17.80 20.36 9.70
CA THR A 374 -17.70 20.85 11.08
C THR A 374 -16.29 20.56 11.60
N VAL A 375 -15.56 21.62 11.89
CA VAL A 375 -14.27 21.55 12.60
C VAL A 375 -14.58 21.70 14.08
N SER A 376 -14.36 20.68 14.89
CA SER A 376 -14.43 20.80 16.35
C SER A 376 -13.28 21.72 16.82
N ALA A 377 -13.63 22.73 17.65
CA ALA A 377 -12.72 23.80 18.07
C ALA A 377 -11.81 23.44 19.25
N GLU A 378 -11.52 22.19 19.49
CA GLU A 378 -10.60 21.80 20.58
C GLU A 378 -9.16 21.74 20.09
N ARG A 379 -8.37 22.72 20.53
CA ARG A 379 -6.93 22.77 20.38
C ARG A 379 -6.28 21.81 21.39
N THR A 380 -5.84 20.67 20.93
CA THR A 380 -4.82 19.90 21.65
C THR A 380 -3.46 20.19 21.00
N PRO A 381 -2.41 20.57 21.79
CA PRO A 381 -1.08 20.78 21.22
C PRO A 381 -0.52 19.46 20.73
N SER A 382 0.02 19.46 19.50
CA SER A 382 0.68 18.28 18.93
C SER A 382 1.88 17.88 19.79
N SER A 383 1.82 16.69 20.37
CA SER A 383 3.03 16.06 20.89
C SER A 383 3.96 15.78 19.72
N HIS A 384 5.12 16.41 19.71
CA HIS A 384 6.18 16.14 18.74
C HIS A 384 6.54 14.66 18.78
N VAL A 385 6.39 13.98 17.67
CA VAL A 385 6.98 12.66 17.47
C VAL A 385 8.46 12.88 17.18
N PRO A 386 9.38 12.37 18.01
CA PRO A 386 10.83 12.59 17.81
C PRO A 386 11.28 11.93 16.50
N THR A 387 11.93 12.71 15.66
CA THR A 387 12.63 12.24 14.46
C THR A 387 14.08 11.93 14.82
N THR A 388 14.38 10.73 15.27
CA THR A 388 15.77 10.26 15.34
C THR A 388 15.90 8.99 14.53
N TYR A 389 16.25 9.16 13.26
CA TYR A 389 16.88 8.11 12.49
C TYR A 389 18.39 8.29 12.73
N ASP A 390 18.94 7.56 13.69
CA ASP A 390 20.39 7.53 13.92
C ASP A 390 21.03 6.60 12.90
N LYS A 391 21.91 7.15 12.07
CA LYS A 391 22.65 6.43 11.02
C LYS A 391 23.82 5.61 11.56
N ASN A 392 24.02 5.53 12.88
CA ASN A 392 25.24 5.01 13.49
C ASN A 392 25.06 3.72 14.30
N THR A 393 24.25 2.79 13.87
CA THR A 393 24.36 1.41 14.38
C THR A 393 24.93 0.51 13.29
N GLN A 394 26.24 0.65 13.03
CA GLN A 394 27.05 -0.47 12.58
C GLN A 394 27.34 -1.36 13.80
N PRO A 395 27.26 -2.69 13.68
CA PRO A 395 27.72 -3.57 14.75
C PRO A 395 29.25 -3.40 14.88
N HIS A 396 29.68 -2.95 16.06
CA HIS A 396 31.07 -3.01 16.44
C HIS A 396 31.44 -4.47 16.62
N ASP A 397 32.44 -4.88 15.84
CA ASP A 397 33.21 -6.10 16.07
C ASP A 397 33.75 -6.06 17.51
N ALA A 398 33.37 -7.04 18.32
CA ALA A 398 34.00 -7.31 19.57
C ALA A 398 35.13 -8.31 19.31
N GLU A 399 36.32 -7.77 19.02
CA GLU A 399 37.60 -8.45 19.24
C GLU A 399 38.12 -8.08 20.63
N ASP A 400 38.68 -9.11 21.30
CA ASP A 400 39.54 -9.12 22.47
C ASP A 400 39.00 -8.75 23.86
N GLN A 401 38.69 -9.77 24.67
CA GLN A 401 39.51 -10.27 25.79
C GLN A 401 38.90 -11.56 26.35
#